data_5f46759359732f7014436ce0b99d9a50
#
_entry.id   5f46759359732f7014436ce0b99d9a50
#
_cell.length_a   1.000
_cell.length_b   1.000
_cell.length_c   1.000
_cell.angle_alpha   90.00
_cell.angle_beta   90.00
_cell.angle_gamma   90.00
#
_symmetry.space_group_name_H-M   'P 1'
#
loop_
_entity.id
_entity.type
_entity.pdbx_description
1 polymer ?
#
loop_
_entity_poly.entity_id
_entity_poly.type
_entity_poly.pdbx_seq_one_letter_code
_entity_poly.pdbx_strand_id
1 'polypeptide(L)'
;MPDPPREAGVALLALTALQFIAAVDFMVVMPLGPHLLSALNLGARDFGWLVAGYTLAAGLAGLLVSPWLDRWPRKPTYLAVSLGLVAGAVASACARDYPFLLGARCLAGACAGIHGGLTLAMVADVFPPAWRGRATGRLMLAFAGASVAGVPLSLALANHSGWRAPFLVLAALGLPLVVLAARILPAPARPAPGPAQSPLARLRGTLTFPAHRRALGLTALLMAGAFAVIPFIGTALVANAGVSVARLPLVFIAGGLLTLGVAPLTGKLVDRHGAGRVFPVAVLLSALLLLAVTHLPAVGFAVAAPVAAALMAANASRMVSALSLITASVEPARRAGFLAANGGVQHLASGAGTLLAGLVLQGGAGEPLRSFGTVGVLAAGVTVASLAVASRIRPVA
;
A
#
# COMPACT_ATOMS: atom_id res chain seq x y z
N MET A 1 -29.84 4.39 -16.32
CA MET A 1 -29.63 3.23 -15.44
C MET A 1 -30.24 3.58 -14.09
N PRO A 2 -31.10 2.76 -13.50
CA PRO A 2 -31.67 3.03 -12.19
C PRO A 2 -30.57 3.12 -11.13
N ASP A 3 -30.74 4.03 -10.15
CA ASP A 3 -29.80 4.16 -9.03
C ASP A 3 -29.72 2.86 -8.22
N PRO A 4 -28.53 2.57 -7.62
CA PRO A 4 -28.39 1.42 -6.76
C PRO A 4 -29.34 1.57 -5.57
N PRO A 5 -29.90 0.47 -5.03
CA PRO A 5 -30.73 0.54 -3.82
C PRO A 5 -30.01 1.33 -2.72
N ARG A 6 -30.72 2.16 -1.97
CA ARG A 6 -30.15 2.97 -0.87
C ARG A 6 -29.30 2.14 0.08
N GLU A 7 -29.70 0.91 0.36
CA GLU A 7 -28.96 -0.05 1.19
C GLU A 7 -27.58 -0.38 0.62
N ALA A 8 -27.45 -0.55 -0.69
CA ALA A 8 -26.14 -0.79 -1.35
C ALA A 8 -25.22 0.43 -1.24
N GLY A 9 -25.79 1.65 -1.28
CA GLY A 9 -25.03 2.88 -1.08
C GLY A 9 -24.42 2.99 0.32
N VAL A 10 -25.20 2.65 1.36
CA VAL A 10 -24.75 2.66 2.75
C VAL A 10 -23.70 1.56 2.99
N ALA A 11 -23.89 0.36 2.41
CA ALA A 11 -22.89 -0.71 2.47
C ALA A 11 -21.57 -0.30 1.83
N LEU A 12 -21.61 0.37 0.66
CA LEU A 12 -20.39 0.87 0.01
C LEU A 12 -19.67 1.92 0.86
N LEU A 13 -20.41 2.82 1.51
CA LEU A 13 -19.82 3.83 2.39
C LEU A 13 -19.07 3.16 3.55
N ALA A 14 -19.67 2.16 4.20
CA ALA A 14 -19.00 1.43 5.29
C ALA A 14 -17.76 0.66 4.81
N LEU A 15 -17.82 -0.02 3.66
CA LEU A 15 -16.68 -0.68 3.06
C LEU A 15 -15.57 0.31 2.72
N THR A 16 -15.92 1.49 2.17
CA THR A 16 -14.95 2.54 1.83
C THR A 16 -14.32 3.16 3.07
N ALA A 17 -15.11 3.38 4.14
CA ALA A 17 -14.60 3.90 5.40
C ALA A 17 -13.64 2.93 6.11
N LEU A 18 -13.97 1.63 6.16
CA LEU A 18 -13.06 0.62 6.69
C LEU A 18 -11.80 0.45 5.83
N GLN A 19 -11.92 0.55 4.51
CA GLN A 19 -10.77 0.56 3.61
C GLN A 19 -9.89 1.79 3.81
N PHE A 20 -10.46 2.95 4.12
CA PHE A 20 -9.73 4.16 4.47
C PHE A 20 -8.92 3.96 5.76
N ILE A 21 -9.53 3.39 6.82
CA ILE A 21 -8.82 3.08 8.08
C ILE A 21 -7.66 2.12 7.82
N ALA A 22 -7.88 1.04 7.05
CA ALA A 22 -6.84 0.08 6.70
C ALA A 22 -5.70 0.72 5.87
N ALA A 23 -6.04 1.63 4.95
CA ALA A 23 -5.05 2.33 4.14
C ALA A 23 -4.22 3.33 4.97
N VAL A 24 -4.84 4.07 5.89
CA VAL A 24 -4.12 4.96 6.81
C VAL A 24 -3.21 4.16 7.74
N ASP A 25 -3.71 3.06 8.33
CA ASP A 25 -2.93 2.19 9.21
C ASP A 25 -1.67 1.64 8.52
N PHE A 26 -1.81 1.25 7.24
CA PHE A 26 -0.67 0.82 6.42
C PHE A 26 0.34 1.94 6.19
N MET A 27 -0.12 3.13 5.81
CA MET A 27 0.72 4.22 5.36
C MET A 27 1.39 4.99 6.51
N VAL A 28 0.74 5.10 7.67
CA VAL A 28 1.09 6.04 8.73
C VAL A 28 2.45 5.77 9.38
N VAL A 29 2.86 4.51 9.49
CA VAL A 29 4.12 4.14 10.17
C VAL A 29 5.34 4.71 9.46
N MET A 30 5.32 4.77 8.12
CA MET A 30 6.45 5.23 7.32
C MET A 30 6.82 6.69 7.64
N PRO A 31 5.89 7.66 7.55
CA PRO A 31 6.20 9.05 7.90
C PRO A 31 6.33 9.30 9.40
N LEU A 32 5.85 8.40 10.27
CA LEU A 32 6.11 8.44 11.71
C LEU A 32 7.54 8.06 12.11
N GLY A 33 8.39 7.67 11.14
CA GLY A 33 9.77 7.28 11.38
C GLY A 33 10.52 8.17 12.38
N PRO A 34 10.60 9.50 12.18
CA PRO A 34 11.30 10.39 13.12
C PRO A 34 10.80 10.29 14.55
N HIS A 35 9.48 10.16 14.75
CA HIS A 35 8.89 10.03 16.09
C HIS A 35 9.20 8.68 16.73
N LEU A 36 9.11 7.58 15.94
CA LEU A 36 9.32 6.22 16.44
C LEU A 36 10.79 5.96 16.76
N LEU A 37 11.72 6.40 15.89
CA LEU A 37 13.14 6.28 16.14
C LEU A 37 13.54 6.99 17.42
N SER A 38 13.04 8.23 17.63
CA SER A 38 13.33 9.00 18.83
C SER A 38 12.68 8.40 20.08
N ALA A 39 11.39 8.04 20.02
CA ALA A 39 10.64 7.60 21.19
C ALA A 39 11.05 6.20 21.72
N LEU A 40 11.52 5.32 20.84
CA LEU A 40 11.90 3.95 21.15
C LEU A 40 13.41 3.70 21.02
N ASN A 41 14.19 4.76 20.76
CA ASN A 41 15.64 4.70 20.54
C ASN A 41 16.04 3.65 19.50
N LEU A 42 15.39 3.67 18.32
CA LEU A 42 15.58 2.68 17.26
C LEU A 42 16.64 3.13 16.26
N GLY A 43 17.32 2.13 15.67
CA GLY A 43 18.11 2.31 14.48
C GLY A 43 17.28 2.20 13.18
N ALA A 44 17.89 2.60 12.06
CA ALA A 44 17.26 2.46 10.74
C ALA A 44 16.90 0.99 10.42
N ARG A 45 17.70 0.04 10.88
CA ARG A 45 17.45 -1.40 10.74
C ARG A 45 16.18 -1.84 11.44
N ASP A 46 15.98 -1.42 12.70
CA ASP A 46 14.81 -1.80 13.50
C ASP A 46 13.54 -1.19 12.91
N PHE A 47 13.64 0.07 12.47
CA PHE A 47 12.54 0.72 11.75
C PHE A 47 12.21 0.00 10.43
N GLY A 48 13.23 -0.45 9.70
CA GLY A 48 13.06 -1.29 8.52
C GLY A 48 12.28 -2.57 8.83
N TRP A 49 12.60 -3.28 9.92
CA TRP A 49 11.85 -4.45 10.37
C TRP A 49 10.42 -4.12 10.77
N LEU A 50 10.18 -2.97 11.41
CA LEU A 50 8.85 -2.53 11.82
C LEU A 50 7.90 -2.35 10.62
N VAL A 51 8.38 -1.71 9.56
CA VAL A 51 7.60 -1.51 8.31
C VAL A 51 7.50 -2.81 7.53
N ALA A 52 8.59 -3.56 7.41
CA ALA A 52 8.63 -4.82 6.68
C ALA A 52 7.79 -5.91 7.36
N GLY A 53 7.75 -5.96 8.69
CA GLY A 53 6.95 -6.91 9.45
C GLY A 53 5.47 -6.85 9.06
N TYR A 54 4.93 -5.65 8.95
CA TYR A 54 3.57 -5.44 8.45
C TYR A 54 3.38 -5.96 7.02
N THR A 55 4.25 -5.54 6.09
CA THR A 55 4.08 -5.87 4.68
C THR A 55 4.35 -7.35 4.39
N LEU A 56 5.34 -7.96 5.05
CA LEU A 56 5.60 -9.39 4.93
C LEU A 56 4.44 -10.22 5.49
N ALA A 57 3.93 -9.86 6.68
CA ALA A 57 2.76 -10.52 7.26
C ALA A 57 1.52 -10.38 6.36
N ALA A 58 1.31 -9.19 5.76
CA ALA A 58 0.24 -8.95 4.81
C ALA A 58 0.38 -9.81 3.54
N GLY A 59 1.58 -9.88 2.99
CA GLY A 59 1.85 -10.69 1.79
C GLY A 59 1.67 -12.19 2.04
N LEU A 60 2.22 -12.69 3.15
CA LEU A 60 2.09 -14.09 3.54
C LEU A 60 0.63 -14.45 3.82
N ALA A 61 -0.07 -13.67 4.65
CA ALA A 61 -1.48 -13.92 4.95
C ALA A 61 -2.36 -13.83 3.71
N GLY A 62 -2.15 -12.81 2.86
CA GLY A 62 -2.87 -12.65 1.59
C GLY A 62 -2.67 -13.83 0.65
N LEU A 63 -1.45 -14.32 0.47
CA LEU A 63 -1.18 -15.47 -0.40
C LEU A 63 -1.66 -16.80 0.18
N LEU A 64 -1.42 -17.02 1.48
CA LEU A 64 -1.75 -18.29 2.12
C LEU A 64 -3.25 -18.45 2.38
N VAL A 65 -3.94 -17.38 2.78
CA VAL A 65 -5.37 -17.44 3.17
C VAL A 65 -6.30 -17.22 1.99
N SER A 66 -5.92 -16.36 1.03
CA SER A 66 -6.75 -16.01 -0.15
C SER A 66 -7.36 -17.23 -0.89
N PRO A 67 -6.66 -18.36 -1.10
CA PRO A 67 -7.24 -19.51 -1.77
C PRO A 67 -8.40 -20.18 -1.01
N TRP A 68 -8.49 -20.00 0.31
CA TRP A 68 -9.55 -20.56 1.16
C TRP A 68 -10.71 -19.60 1.42
N LEU A 69 -10.54 -18.30 1.13
CA LEU A 69 -11.56 -17.27 1.40
C LEU A 69 -12.91 -17.56 0.73
N ASP A 70 -12.90 -18.23 -0.42
CA ASP A 70 -14.14 -18.63 -1.11
C ASP A 70 -14.96 -19.70 -0.34
N ARG A 71 -14.34 -20.38 0.64
CA ARG A 71 -14.98 -21.42 1.45
C ARG A 71 -15.56 -20.88 2.75
N TRP A 72 -15.11 -19.70 3.17
CA TRP A 72 -15.54 -19.10 4.43
C TRP A 72 -16.71 -18.13 4.21
N PRO A 73 -17.62 -18.00 5.19
CA PRO A 73 -18.70 -17.04 5.11
C PRO A 73 -18.12 -15.61 5.09
N ARG A 74 -18.35 -14.89 4.01
CA ARG A 74 -17.64 -13.62 3.71
C ARG A 74 -17.85 -12.53 4.76
N LYS A 75 -19.12 -12.30 5.19
CA LYS A 75 -19.42 -11.23 6.17
C LYS A 75 -18.72 -11.46 7.53
N PRO A 76 -18.87 -12.59 8.21
CA PRO A 76 -18.17 -12.81 9.49
C PRO A 76 -16.64 -12.80 9.32
N THR A 77 -16.11 -13.33 8.23
CA THR A 77 -14.67 -13.27 7.95
C THR A 77 -14.18 -11.83 7.75
N TYR A 78 -14.93 -11.03 6.99
CA TYR A 78 -14.64 -9.61 6.80
C TYR A 78 -14.64 -8.83 8.11
N LEU A 79 -15.64 -9.06 8.96
CA LEU A 79 -15.75 -8.42 10.27
C LEU A 79 -14.63 -8.84 11.22
N ALA A 80 -14.30 -10.14 11.26
CA ALA A 80 -13.20 -10.65 12.07
C ALA A 80 -11.85 -10.06 11.67
N VAL A 81 -11.58 -9.97 10.36
CA VAL A 81 -10.35 -9.37 9.85
C VAL A 81 -10.30 -7.87 10.11
N SER A 82 -11.44 -7.16 9.94
CA SER A 82 -11.52 -5.73 10.26
C SER A 82 -11.34 -5.47 11.76
N LEU A 83 -11.89 -6.34 12.62
CA LEU A 83 -11.67 -6.28 14.07
C LEU A 83 -10.19 -6.56 14.42
N GLY A 84 -9.55 -7.48 13.70
CA GLY A 84 -8.12 -7.75 13.84
C GLY A 84 -7.25 -6.54 13.49
N LEU A 85 -7.61 -5.74 12.47
CA LEU A 85 -6.97 -4.46 12.17
C LEU A 85 -7.12 -3.47 13.32
N VAL A 86 -8.33 -3.32 13.86
CA VAL A 86 -8.59 -2.45 15.02
C VAL A 86 -7.79 -2.92 16.24
N ALA A 87 -7.76 -4.24 16.52
CA ALA A 87 -6.97 -4.80 17.61
C ALA A 87 -5.47 -4.55 17.42
N GLY A 88 -4.95 -4.65 16.19
CA GLY A 88 -3.58 -4.30 15.84
C GLY A 88 -3.26 -2.82 16.08
N ALA A 89 -4.21 -1.92 15.77
CA ALA A 89 -4.07 -0.50 16.05
C ALA A 89 -4.07 -0.22 17.57
N VAL A 90 -4.99 -0.82 18.34
CA VAL A 90 -4.99 -0.73 19.81
C VAL A 90 -3.67 -1.26 20.39
N ALA A 91 -3.23 -2.44 19.96
CA ALA A 91 -1.97 -3.01 20.41
C ALA A 91 -0.78 -2.11 20.07
N SER A 92 -0.75 -1.51 18.86
CA SER A 92 0.29 -0.55 18.48
C SER A 92 0.29 0.69 19.39
N ALA A 93 -0.88 1.22 19.75
CA ALA A 93 -1.00 2.35 20.66
C ALA A 93 -0.56 2.01 22.11
N CYS A 94 -0.80 0.78 22.55
CA CYS A 94 -0.43 0.29 23.87
C CYS A 94 1.03 -0.19 23.96
N ALA A 95 1.77 -0.21 22.85
CA ALA A 95 3.13 -0.73 22.81
C ALA A 95 4.07 0.07 23.72
N ARG A 96 4.79 -0.63 24.60
CA ARG A 96 5.77 -0.06 25.53
C ARG A 96 7.20 -0.20 25.03
N ASP A 97 7.42 -1.22 24.20
CA ASP A 97 8.71 -1.55 23.64
C ASP A 97 8.61 -1.92 22.16
N TYR A 98 9.75 -2.05 21.52
CA TYR A 98 9.86 -2.39 20.10
C TYR A 98 9.33 -3.79 19.75
N PRO A 99 9.67 -4.89 20.48
CA PRO A 99 9.17 -6.22 20.15
C PRO A 99 7.63 -6.30 20.16
N PHE A 100 7.00 -5.68 21.13
CA PHE A 100 5.54 -5.64 21.22
C PHE A 100 4.94 -4.83 20.05
N LEU A 101 5.52 -3.67 19.71
CA LEU A 101 5.08 -2.89 18.56
C LEU A 101 5.23 -3.68 17.26
N LEU A 102 6.37 -4.36 17.06
CA LEU A 102 6.59 -5.20 15.88
C LEU A 102 5.53 -6.31 15.78
N GLY A 103 5.23 -7.01 16.88
CA GLY A 103 4.18 -8.02 16.93
C GLY A 103 2.80 -7.46 16.58
N ALA A 104 2.44 -6.29 17.13
CA ALA A 104 1.21 -5.58 16.82
C ALA A 104 1.12 -5.21 15.33
N ARG A 105 2.22 -4.75 14.72
CA ARG A 105 2.29 -4.43 13.29
C ARG A 105 2.19 -5.68 12.39
N CYS A 106 2.79 -6.80 12.80
CA CYS A 106 2.63 -8.08 12.10
C CYS A 106 1.17 -8.55 12.13
N LEU A 107 0.49 -8.44 13.27
CA LEU A 107 -0.95 -8.77 13.39
C LEU A 107 -1.80 -7.90 12.46
N ALA A 108 -1.63 -6.57 12.54
CA ALA A 108 -2.34 -5.63 11.68
C ALA A 108 -2.08 -5.93 10.19
N GLY A 109 -0.82 -6.18 9.83
CA GLY A 109 -0.42 -6.54 8.48
C GLY A 109 -1.08 -7.82 7.98
N ALA A 110 -1.07 -8.88 8.77
CA ALA A 110 -1.74 -10.14 8.41
C ALA A 110 -3.24 -9.94 8.11
N CYS A 111 -3.91 -9.14 8.94
CA CYS A 111 -5.31 -8.78 8.71
C CYS A 111 -5.47 -7.91 7.45
N ALA A 112 -4.60 -6.93 7.23
CA ALA A 112 -4.67 -6.04 6.07
C ALA A 112 -4.52 -6.79 4.74
N GLY A 113 -3.61 -7.77 4.68
CA GLY A 113 -3.38 -8.59 3.49
C GLY A 113 -4.61 -9.39 3.06
N ILE A 114 -5.47 -9.76 4.01
CA ILE A 114 -6.73 -10.46 3.75
C ILE A 114 -7.86 -9.46 3.48
N HIS A 115 -7.88 -8.34 4.22
CA HIS A 115 -8.95 -7.33 4.20
C HIS A 115 -9.22 -6.77 2.80
N GLY A 116 -8.18 -6.38 2.05
CA GLY A 116 -8.34 -5.78 0.72
C GLY A 116 -9.04 -6.69 -0.29
N GLY A 117 -8.68 -7.98 -0.31
CA GLY A 117 -9.32 -8.99 -1.16
C GLY A 117 -10.78 -9.23 -0.78
N LEU A 118 -11.07 -9.32 0.53
CA LEU A 118 -12.44 -9.47 1.05
C LEU A 118 -13.30 -8.25 0.76
N THR A 119 -12.75 -7.03 0.86
CA THR A 119 -13.50 -5.81 0.52
C THR A 119 -13.97 -5.83 -0.93
N LEU A 120 -13.12 -6.22 -1.87
CA LEU A 120 -13.49 -6.37 -3.28
C LEU A 120 -14.54 -7.48 -3.49
N ALA A 121 -14.41 -8.59 -2.77
CA ALA A 121 -15.39 -9.67 -2.81
C ALA A 121 -16.77 -9.22 -2.27
N MET A 122 -16.79 -8.45 -1.18
CA MET A 122 -18.01 -7.87 -0.63
C MET A 122 -18.67 -6.89 -1.61
N VAL A 123 -17.89 -6.07 -2.32
CA VAL A 123 -18.43 -5.22 -3.40
C VAL A 123 -19.07 -6.06 -4.50
N ALA A 124 -18.46 -7.18 -4.87
CA ALA A 124 -19.01 -8.07 -5.89
C ALA A 124 -20.31 -8.78 -5.45
N ASP A 125 -20.49 -8.98 -4.14
CA ASP A 125 -21.72 -9.57 -3.59
C ASP A 125 -22.88 -8.55 -3.47
N VAL A 126 -22.54 -7.31 -3.11
CA VAL A 126 -23.53 -6.23 -2.90
C VAL A 126 -23.98 -5.62 -4.23
N PHE A 127 -23.10 -5.55 -5.23
CA PHE A 127 -23.38 -4.82 -6.48
C PHE A 127 -23.54 -5.75 -7.69
N PRO A 128 -24.56 -5.52 -8.54
CA PRO A 128 -24.68 -6.20 -9.83
C PRO A 128 -23.47 -5.88 -10.74
N PRO A 129 -23.15 -6.76 -11.73
CA PRO A 129 -21.97 -6.60 -12.59
C PRO A 129 -21.80 -5.22 -13.23
N ALA A 130 -22.92 -4.60 -13.66
CA ALA A 130 -22.92 -3.27 -14.28
C ALA A 130 -22.47 -2.13 -13.33
N TRP A 131 -22.55 -2.32 -12.01
CA TRP A 131 -22.21 -1.31 -10.99
C TRP A 131 -20.86 -1.57 -10.29
N ARG A 132 -20.30 -2.78 -10.40
CA ARG A 132 -19.05 -3.17 -9.72
C ARG A 132 -17.90 -2.25 -10.03
N GLY A 133 -17.76 -1.83 -11.29
CA GLY A 133 -16.69 -0.91 -11.68
C GLY A 133 -16.77 0.44 -10.97
N ARG A 134 -17.97 1.02 -10.88
CA ARG A 134 -18.19 2.29 -10.16
C ARG A 134 -17.98 2.14 -8.66
N ALA A 135 -18.46 1.05 -8.07
CA ALA A 135 -18.28 0.75 -6.66
C ALA A 135 -16.80 0.56 -6.31
N THR A 136 -16.04 -0.19 -7.12
CA THR A 136 -14.60 -0.35 -6.96
C THR A 136 -13.86 0.98 -7.13
N GLY A 137 -14.27 1.82 -8.10
CA GLY A 137 -13.70 3.16 -8.27
C GLY A 137 -13.88 4.03 -7.02
N ARG A 138 -15.07 4.02 -6.39
CA ARG A 138 -15.31 4.71 -5.12
C ARG A 138 -14.46 4.13 -3.97
N LEU A 139 -14.31 2.82 -3.92
CA LEU A 139 -13.44 2.17 -2.93
C LEU A 139 -11.98 2.63 -3.07
N MET A 140 -11.48 2.83 -4.30
CA MET A 140 -10.12 3.33 -4.54
C MET A 140 -9.91 4.76 -4.05
N LEU A 141 -10.98 5.57 -3.91
CA LEU A 141 -10.89 6.89 -3.28
C LEU A 141 -10.47 6.82 -1.81
N ALA A 142 -10.65 5.68 -1.14
CA ALA A 142 -10.16 5.48 0.21
C ALA A 142 -8.63 5.59 0.30
N PHE A 143 -7.89 5.02 -0.65
CA PHE A 143 -6.43 5.15 -0.71
C PHE A 143 -5.98 6.58 -1.00
N ALA A 144 -6.66 7.24 -1.93
CA ALA A 144 -6.36 8.64 -2.25
C ALA A 144 -6.63 9.55 -1.03
N GLY A 145 -7.77 9.36 -0.36
CA GLY A 145 -8.11 10.07 0.86
C GLY A 145 -7.12 9.78 2.00
N ALA A 146 -6.68 8.53 2.15
CA ALA A 146 -5.67 8.16 3.14
C ALA A 146 -4.35 8.90 2.90
N SER A 147 -3.90 8.99 1.64
CA SER A 147 -2.66 9.69 1.28
C SER A 147 -2.74 11.20 1.50
N VAL A 148 -3.86 11.83 1.09
CA VAL A 148 -4.01 13.30 1.09
C VAL A 148 -4.42 13.86 2.45
N ALA A 149 -5.27 13.14 3.18
CA ALA A 149 -5.79 13.59 4.47
C ALA A 149 -5.37 12.69 5.64
N GLY A 150 -5.49 11.36 5.49
CA GLY A 150 -5.26 10.42 6.58
C GLY A 150 -3.83 10.49 7.13
N VAL A 151 -2.83 10.42 6.27
CA VAL A 151 -1.42 10.46 6.66
C VAL A 151 -1.03 11.83 7.23
N PRO A 152 -1.32 12.97 6.59
CA PRO A 152 -0.99 14.28 7.17
C PRO A 152 -1.67 14.57 8.50
N LEU A 153 -2.96 14.22 8.64
CA LEU A 153 -3.68 14.38 9.91
C LEU A 153 -3.08 13.50 11.01
N SER A 154 -2.67 12.28 10.68
CA SER A 154 -1.99 11.39 11.62
C SER A 154 -0.64 11.97 12.07
N LEU A 155 0.13 12.57 11.16
CA LEU A 155 1.39 13.24 11.49
C LEU A 155 1.17 14.50 12.35
N ALA A 156 0.17 15.32 12.01
CA ALA A 156 -0.18 16.48 12.81
C ALA A 156 -0.58 16.05 14.22
N LEU A 157 -1.37 14.99 14.35
CA LEU A 157 -1.75 14.41 15.62
C LEU A 157 -0.53 13.88 16.41
N ALA A 158 0.40 13.20 15.72
CA ALA A 158 1.63 12.72 16.34
C ALA A 158 2.53 13.87 16.84
N ASN A 159 2.59 14.98 16.11
CA ASN A 159 3.33 16.17 16.51
C ASN A 159 2.79 16.79 17.81
N HIS A 160 1.47 16.72 18.06
CA HIS A 160 0.83 17.31 19.25
C HIS A 160 0.71 16.34 20.43
N SER A 161 0.37 15.08 20.13
CA SER A 161 -0.04 14.10 21.16
C SER A 161 0.83 12.84 21.18
N GLY A 162 1.93 12.85 20.43
CA GLY A 162 2.87 11.73 20.35
C GLY A 162 2.45 10.62 19.38
N TRP A 163 3.39 9.76 19.06
CA TRP A 163 3.27 8.74 18.00
C TRP A 163 2.17 7.68 18.23
N ARG A 164 1.68 7.54 19.46
CA ARG A 164 0.59 6.61 19.81
C ARG A 164 -0.79 7.14 19.39
N ALA A 165 -0.96 8.45 19.37
CA ALA A 165 -2.25 9.09 19.12
C ALA A 165 -2.90 8.71 17.76
N PRO A 166 -2.18 8.65 16.64
CA PRO A 166 -2.74 8.16 15.38
C PRO A 166 -3.38 6.77 15.48
N PHE A 167 -2.72 5.84 16.16
CA PHE A 167 -3.24 4.47 16.33
C PHE A 167 -4.49 4.43 17.20
N LEU A 168 -4.56 5.25 18.26
CA LEU A 168 -5.75 5.38 19.10
C LEU A 168 -6.93 5.94 18.29
N VAL A 169 -6.71 6.94 17.46
CA VAL A 169 -7.76 7.51 16.61
C VAL A 169 -8.21 6.49 15.56
N LEU A 170 -7.30 5.75 14.94
CA LEU A 170 -7.66 4.68 14.00
C LEU A 170 -8.51 3.60 14.69
N ALA A 171 -8.17 3.22 15.90
CA ALA A 171 -8.94 2.25 16.68
C ALA A 171 -10.32 2.80 17.08
N ALA A 172 -10.37 4.05 17.58
CA ALA A 172 -11.60 4.71 18.01
C ALA A 172 -12.59 4.94 16.85
N LEU A 173 -12.09 5.21 15.64
CA LEU A 173 -12.93 5.32 14.43
C LEU A 173 -13.24 3.95 13.83
N GLY A 174 -12.30 3.02 13.85
CA GLY A 174 -12.44 1.70 13.25
C GLY A 174 -13.49 0.84 13.96
N LEU A 175 -13.51 0.83 15.30
CA LEU A 175 -14.43 -0.01 16.06
C LEU A 175 -15.92 0.30 15.78
N PRO A 176 -16.39 1.56 15.84
CA PRO A 176 -17.76 1.90 15.45
C PRO A 176 -18.08 1.54 14.00
N LEU A 177 -17.11 1.68 13.08
CA LEU A 177 -17.30 1.30 11.68
C LEU A 177 -17.45 -0.21 11.50
N VAL A 178 -16.72 -1.03 12.27
CA VAL A 178 -16.92 -2.49 12.28
C VAL A 178 -18.31 -2.85 12.81
N VAL A 179 -18.76 -2.21 13.89
CA VAL A 179 -20.11 -2.41 14.45
C VAL A 179 -21.19 -1.98 13.44
N LEU A 180 -20.99 -0.86 12.78
CA LEU A 180 -21.90 -0.40 11.73
C LEU A 180 -21.93 -1.39 10.56
N ALA A 181 -20.77 -1.83 10.07
CA ALA A 181 -20.66 -2.83 9.01
C ALA A 181 -21.35 -4.16 9.40
N ALA A 182 -21.25 -4.57 10.66
CA ALA A 182 -21.95 -5.76 11.15
C ALA A 182 -23.47 -5.67 11.04
N ARG A 183 -24.03 -4.45 11.19
CA ARG A 183 -25.47 -4.20 11.11
C ARG A 183 -25.97 -4.05 9.68
N ILE A 184 -25.20 -3.37 8.81
CA ILE A 184 -25.68 -2.95 7.49
C ILE A 184 -25.23 -3.85 6.33
N LEU A 185 -24.09 -4.57 6.46
CA LEU A 185 -23.68 -5.46 5.40
C LEU A 185 -24.66 -6.64 5.30
N PRO A 186 -25.11 -6.99 4.08
CA PRO A 186 -26.00 -8.12 3.91
C PRO A 186 -25.33 -9.43 4.37
N ALA A 187 -26.12 -10.32 4.96
CA ALA A 187 -25.66 -11.68 5.18
C ALA A 187 -25.50 -12.35 3.81
N PRO A 188 -24.31 -12.91 3.49
CA PRO A 188 -24.08 -13.42 2.15
C PRO A 188 -24.92 -14.66 1.91
N ALA A 189 -25.36 -14.84 0.66
CA ALA A 189 -25.72 -16.17 0.17
C ALA A 189 -24.57 -17.14 0.45
N ARG A 190 -24.91 -18.42 0.74
CA ARG A 190 -23.90 -19.47 0.94
C ARG A 190 -22.87 -19.41 -0.19
N PRO A 191 -21.58 -19.56 0.13
CA PRO A 191 -20.56 -19.62 -0.92
C PRO A 191 -21.00 -20.66 -1.96
N ALA A 192 -20.97 -20.27 -3.24
CA ALA A 192 -21.20 -21.22 -4.32
C ALA A 192 -20.19 -22.38 -4.17
N PRO A 193 -20.56 -23.61 -4.55
CA PRO A 193 -19.63 -24.73 -4.54
C PRO A 193 -18.36 -24.30 -5.27
N GLY A 194 -17.23 -24.32 -4.55
CA GLY A 194 -15.95 -23.87 -5.08
C GLY A 194 -15.55 -24.73 -6.28
N PRO A 195 -14.70 -24.21 -7.17
CA PRO A 195 -14.21 -24.98 -8.32
C PRO A 195 -13.56 -26.28 -7.86
N ALA A 196 -13.66 -27.33 -8.68
CA ALA A 196 -13.17 -28.68 -8.40
C ALA A 196 -11.67 -28.76 -8.04
N GLN A 197 -10.88 -27.75 -8.42
CA GLN A 197 -9.45 -27.69 -8.13
C GLN A 197 -9.18 -27.27 -6.67
N SER A 198 -8.15 -27.89 -6.06
CA SER A 198 -7.71 -27.49 -4.74
C SER A 198 -7.21 -26.02 -4.71
N PRO A 199 -7.41 -25.27 -3.59
CA PRO A 199 -6.95 -23.89 -3.47
C PRO A 199 -5.46 -23.71 -3.78
N LEU A 200 -4.62 -24.61 -3.29
CA LEU A 200 -3.17 -24.63 -3.55
C LEU A 200 -2.82 -24.88 -5.01
N ALA A 201 -3.54 -25.76 -5.70
CA ALA A 201 -3.33 -26.00 -7.13
C ALA A 201 -3.65 -24.75 -7.96
N ARG A 202 -4.70 -24.01 -7.60
CA ARG A 202 -5.05 -22.73 -8.25
C ARG A 202 -3.96 -21.68 -8.02
N LEU A 203 -3.48 -21.52 -6.80
CA LEU A 203 -2.39 -20.59 -6.47
C LEU A 203 -1.11 -20.97 -7.22
N ARG A 204 -0.72 -22.25 -7.18
CA ARG A 204 0.45 -22.77 -7.92
C ARG A 204 0.29 -22.51 -9.42
N GLY A 205 -0.86 -22.81 -10.00
CA GLY A 205 -1.15 -22.54 -11.42
C GLY A 205 -1.02 -21.04 -11.78
N THR A 206 -1.48 -20.15 -10.88
CA THR A 206 -1.32 -18.71 -11.07
C THR A 206 0.15 -18.28 -11.00
N LEU A 207 0.91 -18.77 -10.04
CA LEU A 207 2.32 -18.38 -9.84
C LEU A 207 3.27 -18.99 -10.88
N THR A 208 2.94 -20.16 -11.46
CA THR A 208 3.82 -20.87 -12.41
C THR A 208 3.53 -20.53 -13.86
N PHE A 209 2.38 -19.93 -14.18
CA PHE A 209 2.03 -19.58 -15.58
C PHE A 209 3.01 -18.54 -16.15
N PRO A 210 3.65 -18.77 -17.32
CA PRO A 210 4.77 -17.95 -17.80
C PRO A 210 4.43 -16.46 -17.96
N ALA A 211 3.24 -16.11 -18.47
CA ALA A 211 2.81 -14.73 -18.62
C ALA A 211 2.62 -14.07 -17.23
N HIS A 212 2.02 -14.80 -16.28
CA HIS A 212 1.84 -14.31 -14.90
C HIS A 212 3.18 -14.08 -14.20
N ARG A 213 4.16 -14.97 -14.39
CA ARG A 213 5.50 -14.82 -13.76
C ARG A 213 6.18 -13.52 -14.19
N ARG A 214 6.07 -13.13 -15.47
CA ARG A 214 6.62 -11.84 -15.94
C ARG A 214 5.91 -10.66 -15.31
N ALA A 215 4.58 -10.70 -15.26
CA ALA A 215 3.77 -9.64 -14.64
C ALA A 215 4.04 -9.53 -13.13
N LEU A 216 4.11 -10.65 -12.40
CA LEU A 216 4.46 -10.70 -10.99
C LEU A 216 5.90 -10.24 -10.74
N GLY A 217 6.85 -10.61 -11.62
CA GLY A 217 8.23 -10.14 -11.57
C GLY A 217 8.34 -8.62 -11.77
N LEU A 218 7.56 -8.06 -12.71
CA LEU A 218 7.47 -6.61 -12.86
C LEU A 218 6.96 -5.94 -11.58
N THR A 219 5.87 -6.45 -11.02
CA THR A 219 5.33 -5.96 -9.74
C THR A 219 6.36 -6.04 -8.62
N ALA A 220 7.08 -7.16 -8.50
CA ALA A 220 8.08 -7.36 -7.47
C ALA A 220 9.22 -6.34 -7.56
N LEU A 221 9.77 -6.10 -8.76
CA LEU A 221 10.83 -5.11 -8.97
C LEU A 221 10.36 -3.70 -8.65
N LEU A 222 9.15 -3.32 -9.10
CA LEU A 222 8.60 -1.99 -8.86
C LEU A 222 8.37 -1.74 -7.36
N MET A 223 7.86 -2.74 -6.65
CA MET A 223 7.60 -2.63 -5.21
C MET A 223 8.89 -2.65 -4.40
N ALA A 224 9.80 -3.56 -4.69
CA ALA A 224 11.08 -3.63 -3.98
C ALA A 224 11.88 -2.33 -4.14
N GLY A 225 11.98 -1.79 -5.36
CA GLY A 225 12.67 -0.53 -5.60
C GLY A 225 12.02 0.67 -4.90
N ALA A 226 10.70 0.78 -4.94
CA ALA A 226 9.99 1.87 -4.26
C ALA A 226 10.13 1.77 -2.74
N PHE A 227 9.88 0.59 -2.17
CA PHE A 227 9.87 0.38 -0.72
C PHE A 227 11.26 0.26 -0.10
N ALA A 228 12.33 0.22 -0.89
CA ALA A 228 13.67 0.48 -0.39
C ALA A 228 13.86 1.93 0.08
N VAL A 229 13.12 2.90 -0.48
CA VAL A 229 13.28 4.33 -0.20
C VAL A 229 12.08 4.92 0.55
N ILE A 230 10.85 4.63 0.12
CA ILE A 230 9.62 5.27 0.63
C ILE A 230 9.50 5.25 2.16
N PRO A 231 9.75 4.13 2.87
CA PRO A 231 9.62 4.09 4.33
C PRO A 231 10.55 5.04 5.06
N PHE A 232 11.70 5.32 4.49
CA PHE A 232 12.76 6.12 5.10
C PHE A 232 12.73 7.60 4.69
N ILE A 233 11.86 7.99 3.73
CA ILE A 233 11.78 9.37 3.22
C ILE A 233 11.50 10.36 4.36
N GLY A 234 10.52 10.10 5.22
CA GLY A 234 10.18 10.99 6.33
C GLY A 234 11.37 11.24 7.26
N THR A 235 12.08 10.16 7.62
CA THR A 235 13.28 10.25 8.45
C THR A 235 14.42 10.97 7.74
N ALA A 236 14.67 10.66 6.45
CA ALA A 236 15.71 11.32 5.67
C ALA A 236 15.43 12.81 5.46
N LEU A 237 14.18 13.21 5.22
CA LEU A 237 13.82 14.61 5.08
C LEU A 237 14.12 15.41 6.36
N VAL A 238 13.90 14.79 7.53
CA VAL A 238 14.21 15.43 8.81
C VAL A 238 15.71 15.41 9.09
N ALA A 239 16.33 14.24 9.06
CA ALA A 239 17.69 14.04 9.53
C ALA A 239 18.77 14.49 8.53
N ASN A 240 18.51 14.32 7.21
CA ASN A 240 19.50 14.64 6.18
C ASN A 240 19.21 15.97 5.49
N ALA A 241 17.92 16.25 5.15
CA ALA A 241 17.58 17.45 4.39
C ALA A 241 17.20 18.68 5.26
N GLY A 242 17.17 18.52 6.60
CA GLY A 242 16.90 19.63 7.54
C GLY A 242 15.45 20.11 7.56
N VAL A 243 14.50 19.25 7.18
CA VAL A 243 13.07 19.56 7.29
C VAL A 243 12.61 19.40 8.72
N SER A 244 11.96 20.42 9.29
CA SER A 244 11.36 20.32 10.63
C SER A 244 10.27 19.24 10.67
N VAL A 245 10.23 18.43 11.72
CA VAL A 245 9.22 17.41 11.97
C VAL A 245 7.80 17.99 11.88
N ALA A 246 7.62 19.23 12.40
CA ALA A 246 6.35 19.94 12.35
C ALA A 246 5.86 20.25 10.91
N ARG A 247 6.76 20.32 9.94
CA ARG A 247 6.44 20.59 8.52
C ARG A 247 6.26 19.32 7.68
N LEU A 248 6.57 18.13 8.20
CA LEU A 248 6.36 16.87 7.47
C LEU A 248 4.92 16.67 6.96
N PRO A 249 3.86 17.00 7.72
CA PRO A 249 2.49 16.89 7.20
C PRO A 249 2.30 17.64 5.87
N LEU A 250 2.90 18.81 5.72
CA LEU A 250 2.81 19.63 4.51
C LEU A 250 3.46 18.96 3.30
N VAL A 251 4.58 18.24 3.51
CA VAL A 251 5.24 17.45 2.43
C VAL A 251 4.29 16.39 1.90
N PHE A 252 3.62 15.65 2.79
CA PHE A 252 2.70 14.58 2.38
C PHE A 252 1.40 15.12 1.80
N ILE A 253 0.91 16.30 2.26
CA ILE A 253 -0.22 17.00 1.61
C ILE A 253 0.16 17.37 0.17
N ALA A 254 1.30 18.02 -0.02
CA ALA A 254 1.76 18.42 -1.34
C ALA A 254 1.92 17.21 -2.29
N GLY A 255 2.54 16.12 -1.80
CA GLY A 255 2.69 14.88 -2.55
C GLY A 255 1.37 14.20 -2.88
N GLY A 256 0.44 14.15 -1.93
CA GLY A 256 -0.89 13.60 -2.11
C GLY A 256 -1.71 14.39 -3.15
N LEU A 257 -1.73 15.72 -3.05
CA LEU A 257 -2.43 16.60 -3.99
C LEU A 257 -1.85 16.48 -5.40
N LEU A 258 -0.52 16.47 -5.53
CA LEU A 258 0.14 16.30 -6.82
C LEU A 258 -0.19 14.92 -7.43
N THR A 259 -0.22 13.88 -6.60
CA THR A 259 -0.60 12.52 -7.02
C THR A 259 -2.05 12.47 -7.51
N LEU A 260 -2.99 13.17 -6.87
CA LEU A 260 -4.39 13.25 -7.30
C LEU A 260 -4.54 13.86 -8.70
N GLY A 261 -3.68 14.81 -9.06
CA GLY A 261 -3.66 15.40 -10.41
C GLY A 261 -2.96 14.51 -11.44
N VAL A 262 -1.79 13.97 -11.07
CA VAL A 262 -0.92 13.23 -12.00
C VAL A 262 -1.47 11.84 -12.32
N ALA A 263 -2.09 11.14 -11.38
CA ALA A 263 -2.57 9.77 -11.62
C ALA A 263 -3.68 9.70 -12.70
N PRO A 264 -4.73 10.54 -12.70
CA PRO A 264 -5.72 10.58 -13.78
C PRO A 264 -5.13 11.04 -15.12
N LEU A 265 -4.19 12.00 -15.08
CA LEU A 265 -3.49 12.45 -16.29
C LEU A 265 -2.69 11.30 -16.91
N THR A 266 -1.98 10.53 -16.08
CA THR A 266 -1.27 9.33 -16.54
C THR A 266 -2.24 8.31 -17.15
N GLY A 267 -3.40 8.09 -16.55
CA GLY A 267 -4.44 7.23 -17.13
C GLY A 267 -4.81 7.67 -18.54
N LYS A 268 -5.12 8.95 -18.73
CA LYS A 268 -5.43 9.52 -20.06
C LYS A 268 -4.27 9.36 -21.05
N LEU A 269 -3.03 9.53 -20.60
CA LEU A 269 -1.85 9.33 -21.45
C LEU A 269 -1.69 7.86 -21.84
N VAL A 270 -1.95 6.94 -20.93
CA VAL A 270 -1.96 5.48 -21.20
C VAL A 270 -3.04 5.12 -22.22
N ASP A 271 -4.25 5.66 -22.06
CA ASP A 271 -5.36 5.42 -23.00
C ASP A 271 -5.04 5.96 -24.40
N ARG A 272 -4.36 7.12 -24.50
CA ARG A 272 -4.05 7.77 -25.78
C ARG A 272 -2.82 7.19 -26.48
N HIS A 273 -1.76 6.87 -25.74
CA HIS A 273 -0.44 6.51 -26.30
C HIS A 273 -0.06 5.05 -26.06
N GLY A 274 -0.84 4.33 -25.25
CA GLY A 274 -0.56 2.96 -24.81
C GLY A 274 0.41 2.91 -23.63
N ALA A 275 0.19 1.93 -22.74
CA ALA A 275 1.01 1.74 -21.55
C ALA A 275 2.49 1.46 -21.87
N GLY A 276 2.78 0.79 -22.98
CA GLY A 276 4.16 0.49 -23.41
C GLY A 276 5.03 1.72 -23.70
N ARG A 277 4.42 2.87 -24.07
CA ARG A 277 5.16 4.13 -24.30
C ARG A 277 5.21 5.00 -23.04
N VAL A 278 4.16 5.00 -22.23
CA VAL A 278 4.08 5.84 -21.02
C VAL A 278 4.92 5.26 -19.88
N PHE A 279 4.94 3.94 -19.71
CA PHE A 279 5.62 3.27 -18.62
C PHE A 279 7.14 3.56 -18.56
N PRO A 280 7.92 3.48 -19.67
CA PRO A 280 9.35 3.79 -19.63
C PRO A 280 9.65 5.22 -19.17
N VAL A 281 8.85 6.19 -19.62
CA VAL A 281 9.00 7.58 -19.20
C VAL A 281 8.74 7.74 -17.70
N ALA A 282 7.68 7.12 -17.18
CA ALA A 282 7.36 7.14 -15.77
C ALA A 282 8.44 6.43 -14.92
N VAL A 283 9.04 5.35 -15.42
CA VAL A 283 10.16 4.64 -14.77
C VAL A 283 11.39 5.52 -14.68
N LEU A 284 11.82 6.13 -15.78
CA LEU A 284 13.01 6.99 -15.81
C LEU A 284 12.84 8.22 -14.91
N LEU A 285 11.68 8.88 -14.97
CA LEU A 285 11.37 10.00 -14.09
C LEU A 285 11.37 9.58 -12.62
N SER A 286 10.76 8.43 -12.29
CA SER A 286 10.77 7.90 -10.93
C SER A 286 12.18 7.55 -10.46
N ALA A 287 13.02 6.95 -11.31
CA ALA A 287 14.41 6.63 -10.98
C ALA A 287 15.24 7.89 -10.72
N LEU A 288 15.08 8.92 -11.56
CA LEU A 288 15.74 10.21 -11.37
C LEU A 288 15.35 10.85 -10.03
N LEU A 289 14.05 10.85 -9.70
CA LEU A 289 13.55 11.44 -8.45
C LEU A 289 13.91 10.60 -7.22
N LEU A 290 14.06 9.27 -7.36
CA LEU A 290 14.64 8.43 -6.31
C LEU A 290 16.09 8.85 -6.01
N LEU A 291 16.90 9.06 -7.04
CA LEU A 291 18.27 9.56 -6.86
C LEU A 291 18.27 10.97 -6.26
N ALA A 292 17.43 11.86 -6.77
CA ALA A 292 17.35 13.22 -6.25
C ALA A 292 17.01 13.25 -4.76
N VAL A 293 15.97 12.53 -4.31
CA VAL A 293 15.53 12.56 -2.90
C VAL A 293 16.54 11.92 -1.96
N THR A 294 17.26 10.89 -2.42
CA THR A 294 18.22 10.17 -1.57
C THR A 294 19.58 10.85 -1.47
N HIS A 295 19.89 11.80 -2.36
CA HIS A 295 21.13 12.58 -2.35
C HIS A 295 20.87 14.05 -1.96
N LEU A 296 19.70 14.39 -1.41
CA LEU A 296 19.42 15.75 -0.96
C LEU A 296 20.39 16.15 0.17
N PRO A 297 21.16 17.23 0.00
CA PRO A 297 21.88 17.84 1.12
C PRO A 297 20.91 18.58 2.05
N ALA A 298 21.40 19.23 3.08
CA ALA A 298 20.59 20.01 4.03
C ALA A 298 20.04 21.30 3.38
N VAL A 299 19.10 21.14 2.45
CA VAL A 299 18.50 22.26 1.65
C VAL A 299 17.22 22.84 2.27
N GLY A 300 16.74 22.26 3.38
CA GLY A 300 15.54 22.69 4.04
C GLY A 300 14.24 22.37 3.30
N PHE A 301 13.12 22.85 3.85
CA PHE A 301 11.77 22.51 3.40
C PHE A 301 11.48 22.98 1.95
N ALA A 302 11.95 24.16 1.55
CA ALA A 302 11.58 24.78 0.27
C ALA A 302 12.01 23.93 -0.94
N VAL A 303 13.11 23.20 -0.86
CA VAL A 303 13.62 22.34 -1.92
C VAL A 303 13.22 20.89 -1.69
N ALA A 304 13.33 20.41 -0.45
CA ALA A 304 13.07 19.01 -0.11
C ALA A 304 11.60 18.60 -0.32
N ALA A 305 10.64 19.49 0.00
CA ALA A 305 9.23 19.19 -0.13
C ALA A 305 8.76 19.00 -1.59
N PRO A 306 9.08 19.88 -2.55
CA PRO A 306 8.76 19.67 -3.97
C PRO A 306 9.38 18.39 -4.55
N VAL A 307 10.64 18.07 -4.21
CA VAL A 307 11.31 16.86 -4.71
C VAL A 307 10.63 15.60 -4.20
N ALA A 308 10.30 15.55 -2.90
CA ALA A 308 9.57 14.43 -2.31
C ALA A 308 8.15 14.31 -2.89
N ALA A 309 7.44 15.41 -3.07
CA ALA A 309 6.11 15.43 -3.70
C ALA A 309 6.15 14.94 -5.15
N ALA A 310 7.15 15.38 -5.92
CA ALA A 310 7.36 14.92 -7.30
C ALA A 310 7.64 13.42 -7.36
N LEU A 311 8.44 12.87 -6.43
CA LEU A 311 8.69 11.43 -6.34
C LEU A 311 7.39 10.66 -6.06
N MET A 312 6.54 11.14 -5.15
CA MET A 312 5.25 10.50 -4.85
C MET A 312 4.36 10.45 -6.11
N ALA A 313 4.27 11.53 -6.85
CA ALA A 313 3.51 11.61 -8.10
C ALA A 313 4.10 10.73 -9.21
N ALA A 314 5.43 10.70 -9.36
CA ALA A 314 6.11 9.84 -10.33
C ALA A 314 5.91 8.34 -10.02
N ASN A 315 5.95 7.96 -8.73
CA ASN A 315 5.63 6.61 -8.31
C ASN A 315 4.18 6.21 -8.64
N ALA A 316 3.22 7.12 -8.45
CA ALA A 316 1.83 6.88 -8.81
C ALA A 316 1.67 6.72 -10.33
N SER A 317 2.31 7.58 -11.13
CA SER A 317 2.33 7.48 -12.59
C SER A 317 2.90 6.14 -13.07
N ARG A 318 4.01 5.72 -12.49
CA ARG A 318 4.63 4.41 -12.75
C ARG A 318 3.68 3.25 -12.42
N MET A 319 2.99 3.33 -11.27
CA MET A 319 2.04 2.28 -10.85
C MET A 319 0.82 2.19 -11.77
N VAL A 320 0.24 3.33 -12.18
CA VAL A 320 -0.90 3.35 -13.11
C VAL A 320 -0.53 2.72 -14.44
N SER A 321 0.60 3.11 -15.03
CA SER A 321 1.06 2.56 -16.30
C SER A 321 1.47 1.08 -16.20
N ALA A 322 2.11 0.66 -15.09
CA ALA A 322 2.45 -0.73 -14.83
C ALA A 322 1.21 -1.61 -14.68
N LEU A 323 0.21 -1.16 -13.91
CA LEU A 323 -1.03 -1.93 -13.70
C LEU A 323 -1.77 -2.16 -15.02
N SER A 324 -1.76 -1.19 -15.93
CA SER A 324 -2.32 -1.33 -17.28
C SER A 324 -1.59 -2.41 -18.08
N LEU A 325 -0.24 -2.43 -18.07
CA LEU A 325 0.56 -3.48 -18.72
C LEU A 325 0.26 -4.87 -18.13
N ILE A 326 0.25 -4.96 -16.80
CA ILE A 326 0.04 -6.20 -16.06
C ILE A 326 -1.35 -6.78 -16.35
N THR A 327 -2.39 -5.95 -16.28
CA THR A 327 -3.77 -6.40 -16.50
C THR A 327 -4.06 -6.78 -17.95
N ALA A 328 -3.42 -6.11 -18.93
CA ALA A 328 -3.53 -6.45 -20.34
C ALA A 328 -2.87 -7.80 -20.69
N SER A 329 -1.93 -8.28 -19.86
CA SER A 329 -1.23 -9.57 -20.08
C SER A 329 -1.93 -10.78 -19.47
N VAL A 330 -3.10 -10.60 -18.85
CA VAL A 330 -3.82 -11.66 -18.14
C VAL A 330 -5.20 -11.89 -18.75
N GLU A 331 -5.49 -13.14 -19.08
CA GLU A 331 -6.81 -13.56 -19.59
C GLU A 331 -7.94 -13.13 -18.65
N PRO A 332 -9.08 -12.63 -19.17
CA PRO A 332 -10.20 -12.15 -18.34
C PRO A 332 -10.68 -13.21 -17.32
N ALA A 333 -10.73 -14.47 -17.70
CA ALA A 333 -11.17 -15.56 -16.84
C ALA A 333 -10.23 -15.84 -15.65
N ARG A 334 -8.96 -15.49 -15.75
CA ARG A 334 -7.94 -15.71 -14.71
C ARG A 334 -7.57 -14.43 -13.93
N ARG A 335 -8.10 -13.29 -14.36
CA ARG A 335 -7.71 -11.96 -13.86
C ARG A 335 -7.94 -11.79 -12.35
N ALA A 336 -9.06 -12.28 -11.82
CA ALA A 336 -9.37 -12.15 -10.39
C ALA A 336 -8.35 -12.89 -9.51
N GLY A 337 -8.06 -14.17 -9.82
CA GLY A 337 -7.07 -14.96 -9.07
C GLY A 337 -5.65 -14.39 -9.21
N PHE A 338 -5.31 -13.90 -10.42
CA PHE A 338 -4.03 -13.24 -10.64
C PHE A 338 -3.88 -11.96 -9.83
N LEU A 339 -4.89 -11.07 -9.79
CA LEU A 339 -4.82 -9.81 -9.02
C LEU A 339 -4.70 -10.07 -7.52
N ALA A 340 -5.34 -11.11 -7.00
CA ALA A 340 -5.17 -11.53 -5.61
C ALA A 340 -3.72 -11.96 -5.31
N ALA A 341 -3.13 -12.81 -6.15
CA ALA A 341 -1.74 -13.23 -6.02
C ALA A 341 -0.77 -12.04 -6.20
N ASN A 342 -1.07 -11.13 -7.14
CA ASN A 342 -0.29 -9.92 -7.37
C ASN A 342 -0.26 -9.01 -6.15
N GLY A 343 -1.38 -8.85 -5.43
CA GLY A 343 -1.43 -8.11 -4.16
C GLY A 343 -0.50 -8.71 -3.09
N GLY A 344 -0.49 -10.04 -2.95
CA GLY A 344 0.44 -10.73 -2.05
C GLY A 344 1.90 -10.52 -2.45
N VAL A 345 2.23 -10.61 -3.75
CA VAL A 345 3.59 -10.34 -4.26
C VAL A 345 3.98 -8.88 -4.05
N GLN A 346 3.06 -7.92 -4.22
CA GLN A 346 3.30 -6.51 -3.90
C GLN A 346 3.77 -6.34 -2.45
N HIS A 347 3.03 -6.91 -1.51
CA HIS A 347 3.36 -6.81 -0.09
C HIS A 347 4.69 -7.49 0.26
N LEU A 348 4.95 -8.71 -0.25
CA LEU A 348 6.20 -9.42 0.00
C LEU A 348 7.40 -8.65 -0.56
N ALA A 349 7.30 -8.16 -1.80
CA ALA A 349 8.37 -7.40 -2.44
C ALA A 349 8.61 -6.04 -1.74
N SER A 350 7.55 -5.38 -1.26
CA SER A 350 7.66 -4.17 -0.45
C SER A 350 8.42 -4.44 0.85
N GLY A 351 8.07 -5.51 1.56
CA GLY A 351 8.77 -5.92 2.77
C GLY A 351 10.23 -6.27 2.52
N ALA A 352 10.50 -7.04 1.47
CA ALA A 352 11.87 -7.40 1.10
C ALA A 352 12.72 -6.16 0.76
N GLY A 353 12.19 -5.23 -0.05
CA GLY A 353 12.85 -3.97 -0.37
C GLY A 353 13.17 -3.13 0.86
N THR A 354 12.21 -3.01 1.77
CA THR A 354 12.40 -2.28 3.04
C THR A 354 13.45 -2.93 3.93
N LEU A 355 13.43 -4.27 4.06
CA LEU A 355 14.43 -4.99 4.85
C LEU A 355 15.84 -4.82 4.29
N LEU A 356 16.00 -5.02 2.99
CA LEU A 356 17.30 -4.87 2.33
C LEU A 356 17.86 -3.46 2.50
N ALA A 357 16.99 -2.44 2.38
CA ALA A 357 17.39 -1.06 2.66
C ALA A 357 17.78 -0.86 4.13
N GLY A 358 17.00 -1.37 5.08
CA GLY A 358 17.29 -1.27 6.51
C GLY A 358 18.60 -1.96 6.94
N LEU A 359 19.05 -2.98 6.18
CA LEU A 359 20.35 -3.63 6.42
C LEU A 359 21.55 -2.78 5.94
N VAL A 360 21.33 -1.94 4.93
CA VAL A 360 22.38 -1.05 4.36
C VAL A 360 22.43 0.28 5.10
N LEU A 361 21.27 0.78 5.55
CA LEU A 361 21.16 2.06 6.22
C LEU A 361 21.79 2.01 7.62
N GLN A 362 22.51 3.09 7.95
CA GLN A 362 23.08 3.33 9.26
C GLN A 362 22.55 4.65 9.81
N GLY A 363 22.48 4.77 11.12
CA GLY A 363 21.96 5.93 11.83
C GLY A 363 20.72 5.56 12.67
N GLY A 364 20.35 6.45 13.54
CA GLY A 364 19.31 6.24 14.54
C GLY A 364 18.54 7.52 14.87
N ALA A 365 18.07 7.61 16.10
CA ALA A 365 17.31 8.75 16.60
C ALA A 365 18.12 10.05 16.50
N GLY A 366 17.68 10.97 15.63
CA GLY A 366 18.32 12.29 15.46
C GLY A 366 19.61 12.30 14.64
N GLU A 367 20.13 11.13 14.21
CA GLU A 367 21.31 11.06 13.36
C GLU A 367 20.94 11.02 11.88
N PRO A 368 21.79 11.59 10.99
CA PRO A 368 21.62 11.45 9.55
C PRO A 368 21.64 9.99 9.12
N LEU A 369 20.74 9.63 8.21
CA LEU A 369 20.73 8.31 7.57
C LEU A 369 21.92 8.22 6.62
N ARG A 370 23.00 7.54 7.08
CA ARG A 370 24.17 7.25 6.26
C ARG A 370 23.82 6.16 5.23
N SER A 371 24.49 6.18 4.10
CA SER A 371 24.25 5.26 2.97
C SER A 371 22.86 5.36 2.31
N PHE A 372 22.08 6.40 2.60
CA PHE A 372 20.77 6.59 1.95
C PHE A 372 20.91 6.81 0.43
N GLY A 373 21.96 7.51 0.00
CA GLY A 373 22.30 7.63 -1.41
C GLY A 373 22.60 6.28 -2.09
N THR A 374 23.32 5.37 -1.41
CA THR A 374 23.57 4.02 -1.91
C THR A 374 22.28 3.24 -2.10
N VAL A 375 21.38 3.31 -1.12
CA VAL A 375 20.03 2.71 -1.24
C VAL A 375 19.28 3.31 -2.41
N GLY A 376 19.39 4.63 -2.63
CA GLY A 376 18.79 5.33 -3.77
C GLY A 376 19.30 4.81 -5.13
N VAL A 377 20.61 4.61 -5.25
CA VAL A 377 21.23 4.05 -6.48
C VAL A 377 20.74 2.64 -6.75
N LEU A 378 20.73 1.78 -5.73
CA LEU A 378 20.22 0.40 -5.85
C LEU A 378 18.72 0.40 -6.22
N ALA A 379 17.92 1.22 -5.57
CA ALA A 379 16.48 1.34 -5.84
C ALA A 379 16.20 1.87 -7.26
N ALA A 380 16.95 2.86 -7.72
CA ALA A 380 16.89 3.36 -9.09
C ALA A 380 17.30 2.28 -10.10
N GLY A 381 18.37 1.54 -9.84
CA GLY A 381 18.82 0.43 -10.67
C GLY A 381 17.76 -0.67 -10.81
N VAL A 382 17.16 -1.11 -9.69
CA VAL A 382 16.04 -2.07 -9.69
C VAL A 382 14.82 -1.53 -10.44
N THR A 383 14.53 -0.22 -10.26
CA THR A 383 13.43 0.45 -10.97
C THR A 383 13.67 0.47 -12.48
N VAL A 384 14.87 0.79 -12.93
CA VAL A 384 15.24 0.77 -14.37
C VAL A 384 15.28 -0.66 -14.91
N ALA A 385 15.78 -1.63 -14.16
CA ALA A 385 15.77 -3.04 -14.55
C ALA A 385 14.35 -3.59 -14.82
N SER A 386 13.32 -2.97 -14.22
CA SER A 386 11.92 -3.30 -14.50
C SER A 386 11.53 -3.11 -15.97
N LEU A 387 12.24 -2.24 -16.73
CA LEU A 387 12.03 -2.03 -18.16
C LEU A 387 12.33 -3.30 -18.97
N ALA A 388 13.38 -4.04 -18.61
CA ALA A 388 13.73 -5.29 -19.28
C ALA A 388 12.68 -6.39 -19.07
N VAL A 389 11.97 -6.38 -17.95
CA VAL A 389 10.85 -7.30 -17.71
C VAL A 389 9.61 -6.82 -18.45
N ALA A 390 9.31 -5.52 -18.40
CA ALA A 390 8.15 -4.92 -19.04
C ALA A 390 8.17 -5.11 -20.56
N SER A 391 9.34 -5.01 -21.21
CA SER A 391 9.49 -5.22 -22.66
C SER A 391 9.12 -6.65 -23.12
N ARG A 392 9.11 -7.62 -22.20
CA ARG A 392 8.75 -9.02 -22.46
C ARG A 392 7.28 -9.33 -22.15
N ILE A 393 6.53 -8.36 -21.65
CA ILE A 393 5.09 -8.50 -21.38
C ILE A 393 4.34 -8.19 -22.68
N ARG A 394 3.57 -9.17 -23.16
CA ARG A 394 2.72 -9.02 -24.35
C ARG A 394 1.26 -9.00 -23.92
N PRO A 395 0.44 -8.08 -24.44
CA PRO A 395 -1.01 -8.15 -24.25
C PRO A 395 -1.57 -9.49 -24.75
N VAL A 396 -2.54 -10.02 -24.03
CA VAL A 396 -3.34 -11.14 -24.53
C VAL A 396 -4.34 -10.54 -25.51
N ALA A 397 -4.34 -11.07 -26.74
CA ALA A 397 -5.24 -10.64 -27.82
C ALA A 397 -6.71 -10.95 -27.48
#